data_20d7d3661538230b460661927f36ad20
#
_entry.id   20d7d3661538230b460661927f36ad20
#
_cell.length_a   1.000
_cell.length_b   1.000
_cell.length_c   1.000
_cell.angle_alpha   90.00
_cell.angle_beta   90.00
_cell.angle_gamma   90.00
#
_symmetry.space_group_name_H-M   'P 1'
#
loop_
_entity.id
_entity.type
_entity.pdbx_description
1 polymer ?
#
loop_
_entity_poly.entity_id
_entity_poly.type
_entity_poly.pdbx_seq_one_letter_code
_entity_poly.pdbx_strand_id
1 'polypeptide(L)'
;MRDLIRQLSAGDAGAPGMKVGVVDERSEIAACHLGIPQNDLGPRTDVLDGCKKTEGIRMLLRSMSPQILAVDELGGKEDFAAVKQALCCGCRVLGTVHAGCVQELLDKPYLQACVTQKLFGRYILIERNSRGERSTTIYDERMERIC
;
A
#
# COMPACT_ATOMS: atom_id res chain seq x y z
N MET A 1 0.12 7.88 2.35
CA MET A 1 -0.68 6.94 1.52
C MET A 1 -1.85 7.65 0.82
N ARG A 2 -2.80 8.28 1.51
CA ARG A 2 -4.00 8.93 0.92
C ARG A 2 -3.71 9.82 -0.29
N ASP A 3 -2.79 10.77 -0.17
CA ASP A 3 -2.46 11.68 -1.27
C ASP A 3 -1.83 10.96 -2.48
N LEU A 4 -1.01 9.93 -2.23
CA LEU A 4 -0.46 9.10 -3.30
C LEU A 4 -1.56 8.32 -4.04
N ILE A 5 -2.53 7.74 -3.32
CA ILE A 5 -3.71 7.09 -3.92
C ILE A 5 -4.46 8.08 -4.80
N ARG A 6 -4.75 9.28 -4.28
CA ARG A 6 -5.45 10.34 -5.02
C ARG A 6 -4.72 10.72 -6.31
N GLN A 7 -3.41 10.93 -6.25
CA GLN A 7 -2.59 11.27 -7.42
C GLN A 7 -2.59 10.13 -8.44
N LEU A 8 -2.37 8.89 -8.02
CA LEU A 8 -2.39 7.72 -8.90
C LEU A 8 -3.76 7.51 -9.55
N SER A 9 -4.83 7.75 -8.81
CA SER A 9 -6.21 7.66 -9.30
C SER A 9 -6.56 8.78 -10.28
N ALA A 10 -6.14 10.01 -10.00
CA ALA A 10 -6.41 11.15 -10.86
C ALA A 10 -5.58 11.14 -12.14
N GLY A 11 -4.31 10.72 -12.04
CA GLY A 11 -3.32 10.90 -13.10
C GLY A 11 -2.87 12.36 -13.24
N ASP A 12 -2.03 12.60 -14.22
CA ASP A 12 -1.55 13.94 -14.58
C ASP A 12 -1.46 14.11 -16.12
N ALA A 13 -0.90 15.24 -16.57
CA ALA A 13 -0.77 15.55 -17.99
C ALA A 13 0.12 14.54 -18.79
N GLY A 14 0.97 13.78 -18.10
CA GLY A 14 1.88 12.79 -18.70
C GLY A 14 1.47 11.34 -18.47
N ALA A 15 0.56 11.07 -17.53
CA ALA A 15 0.15 9.72 -17.19
C ALA A 15 -1.34 9.64 -16.86
N PRO A 16 -2.11 8.77 -17.55
CA PRO A 16 -3.52 8.61 -17.27
C PRO A 16 -3.74 8.06 -15.86
N GLY A 17 -4.83 8.49 -15.20
CA GLY A 17 -5.21 7.97 -13.90
C GLY A 17 -5.49 6.47 -13.93
N MET A 18 -5.09 5.80 -12.86
CA MET A 18 -5.17 4.35 -12.71
C MET A 18 -6.36 3.96 -11.82
N LYS A 19 -6.90 2.77 -12.06
CA LYS A 19 -7.93 2.19 -11.21
C LYS A 19 -7.29 1.67 -9.92
N VAL A 20 -7.67 2.27 -8.78
CA VAL A 20 -7.14 1.93 -7.46
C VAL A 20 -8.22 1.23 -6.64
N GLY A 21 -7.89 0.08 -6.08
CA GLY A 21 -8.71 -0.58 -5.06
C GLY A 21 -8.08 -0.39 -3.70
N VAL A 22 -8.84 0.08 -2.74
CA VAL A 22 -8.39 0.29 -1.35
C VAL A 22 -9.07 -0.71 -0.43
N VAL A 23 -8.29 -1.44 0.36
CA VAL A 23 -8.80 -2.21 1.50
C VAL A 23 -8.50 -1.41 2.76
N ASP A 24 -9.53 -0.91 3.40
CA ASP A 24 -9.45 -0.03 4.58
C ASP A 24 -10.11 -0.70 5.78
N GLU A 25 -9.35 -1.56 6.48
CA GLU A 25 -9.89 -2.40 7.56
C GLU A 25 -10.40 -1.57 8.74
N ARG A 26 -9.80 -0.40 8.99
CA ARG A 26 -10.11 0.45 10.15
C ARG A 26 -10.63 1.84 9.79
N SER A 27 -11.03 2.05 8.55
CA SER A 27 -11.48 3.36 8.04
C SER A 27 -10.45 4.48 8.24
N GLU A 28 -9.16 4.15 8.19
CA GLU A 28 -8.08 5.12 8.43
C GLU A 28 -7.59 5.79 7.15
N ILE A 29 -7.82 5.18 5.99
CA ILE A 29 -7.45 5.73 4.68
C ILE A 29 -8.56 6.63 4.16
N ALA A 30 -9.75 6.06 3.96
CA ALA A 30 -10.90 6.72 3.37
C ALA A 30 -11.73 7.51 4.40
N ALA A 31 -11.61 7.19 5.70
CA ALA A 31 -12.42 7.73 6.79
C ALA A 31 -13.93 7.61 6.46
N CYS A 32 -14.38 6.44 6.07
CA CYS A 32 -15.76 6.22 5.66
C CYS A 32 -16.76 6.54 6.78
N HIS A 33 -17.82 7.24 6.41
CA HIS A 33 -19.00 7.46 7.25
C HIS A 33 -20.24 6.94 6.52
N LEU A 34 -20.93 5.98 7.11
CA LEU A 34 -22.08 5.30 6.48
C LEU A 34 -21.74 4.74 5.07
N GLY A 35 -20.53 4.20 4.91
CA GLY A 35 -20.05 3.64 3.63
C GLY A 35 -19.59 4.68 2.60
N ILE A 36 -19.59 5.97 2.95
CA ILE A 36 -19.16 7.04 2.05
C ILE A 36 -17.77 7.53 2.47
N PRO A 37 -16.75 7.46 1.60
CA PRO A 37 -15.44 8.04 1.86
C PRO A 37 -15.52 9.53 2.13
N GLN A 38 -14.89 10.00 3.22
CA GLN A 38 -14.81 11.40 3.59
C GLN A 38 -13.52 12.06 3.10
N ASN A 39 -12.48 11.26 2.84
CA ASN A 39 -11.25 11.71 2.25
C ASN A 39 -11.30 11.60 0.73
N ASP A 40 -10.74 12.60 0.04
CA ASP A 40 -10.54 12.52 -1.41
C ASP A 40 -9.42 11.52 -1.74
N LEU A 41 -9.79 10.43 -2.40
CA LEU A 41 -8.89 9.39 -2.86
C LEU A 41 -8.78 9.35 -4.40
N GLY A 42 -9.39 10.33 -5.07
CA GLY A 42 -9.40 10.45 -6.52
C GLY A 42 -10.53 9.70 -7.23
N PRO A 43 -10.80 10.05 -8.49
CA PRO A 43 -12.03 9.67 -9.21
C PRO A 43 -12.09 8.20 -9.64
N ARG A 44 -10.96 7.45 -9.60
CA ARG A 44 -10.88 6.05 -10.04
C ARG A 44 -10.54 5.12 -8.88
N THR A 45 -11.00 5.46 -7.67
CA THR A 45 -10.72 4.69 -6.46
C THR A 45 -11.99 4.03 -5.93
N ASP A 46 -11.95 2.71 -5.77
CA ASP A 46 -12.97 1.92 -5.10
C ASP A 46 -12.47 1.57 -3.68
N VAL A 47 -13.33 1.66 -2.66
CA VAL A 47 -12.97 1.41 -1.26
C VAL A 47 -13.80 0.26 -0.72
N LEU A 48 -13.12 -0.75 -0.14
CA LEU A 48 -13.72 -1.73 0.77
C LEU A 48 -13.39 -1.33 2.20
N ASP A 49 -14.39 -0.81 2.90
CA ASP A 49 -14.31 -0.32 4.26
C ASP A 49 -14.73 -1.38 5.27
N GLY A 50 -14.05 -1.44 6.43
CA GLY A 50 -14.39 -2.34 7.53
C GLY A 50 -14.21 -3.84 7.22
N CYS A 51 -13.47 -4.18 6.19
CA CYS A 51 -13.25 -5.55 5.74
C CYS A 51 -11.83 -6.02 6.10
N LYS A 52 -11.69 -7.28 6.54
CA LYS A 52 -10.38 -7.90 6.79
C LYS A 52 -9.51 -7.84 5.53
N LYS A 53 -8.24 -7.49 5.69
CA LYS A 53 -7.29 -7.30 4.57
C LYS A 53 -7.30 -8.44 3.56
N THR A 54 -7.09 -9.66 4.04
CA THR A 54 -7.00 -10.85 3.18
C THR A 54 -8.28 -11.11 2.40
N GLU A 55 -9.44 -10.86 2.99
CA GLU A 55 -10.74 -11.01 2.35
C GLU A 55 -11.00 -9.89 1.36
N GLY A 56 -10.78 -8.63 1.78
CA GLY A 56 -10.94 -7.45 0.92
C GLY A 56 -10.05 -7.50 -0.32
N ILE A 57 -8.79 -7.94 -0.19
CA ILE A 57 -7.89 -8.13 -1.33
C ILE A 57 -8.49 -9.11 -2.34
N ARG A 58 -8.96 -10.28 -1.88
CA ARG A 58 -9.58 -11.28 -2.77
C ARG A 58 -10.85 -10.77 -3.44
N MET A 59 -11.67 -10.02 -2.71
CA MET A 59 -12.91 -9.44 -3.25
C MET A 59 -12.60 -8.42 -4.34
N LEU A 60 -11.68 -7.48 -4.09
CA LEU A 60 -11.28 -6.47 -5.07
C LEU A 60 -10.69 -7.08 -6.33
N LEU A 61 -9.82 -8.07 -6.20
CA LEU A 61 -9.22 -8.75 -7.35
C LEU A 61 -10.28 -9.42 -8.25
N ARG A 62 -11.31 -10.01 -7.66
CA ARG A 62 -12.35 -10.73 -8.40
C ARG A 62 -13.41 -9.81 -9.01
N SER A 63 -13.80 -8.74 -8.30
CA SER A 63 -14.94 -7.90 -8.69
C SER A 63 -14.53 -6.62 -9.41
N MET A 64 -13.42 -6.01 -9.01
CA MET A 64 -13.03 -4.67 -9.45
C MET A 64 -11.87 -4.65 -10.43
N SER A 65 -11.05 -5.73 -10.47
CA SER A 65 -9.85 -5.81 -11.31
C SER A 65 -9.00 -4.53 -11.23
N PRO A 66 -8.53 -4.13 -10.04
CA PRO A 66 -7.78 -2.89 -9.88
C PRO A 66 -6.40 -3.00 -10.55
N GLN A 67 -5.89 -1.88 -11.05
CA GLN A 67 -4.52 -1.78 -11.52
C GLN A 67 -3.54 -1.60 -10.36
N ILE A 68 -4.01 -0.95 -9.29
CA ILE A 68 -3.28 -0.75 -8.03
C ILE A 68 -4.17 -1.19 -6.87
N LEU A 69 -3.60 -1.98 -5.98
CA LEU A 69 -4.20 -2.34 -4.69
C LEU A 69 -3.49 -1.56 -3.59
N ALA A 70 -4.23 -0.79 -2.81
CA ALA A 70 -3.71 -0.07 -1.66
C ALA A 70 -4.21 -0.72 -0.36
N VAL A 71 -3.28 -1.03 0.54
CA VAL A 71 -3.55 -1.71 1.83
C VAL A 71 -2.67 -1.10 2.91
N ASP A 72 -3.25 -0.77 4.06
CA ASP A 72 -2.49 -0.29 5.20
C ASP A 72 -2.05 -1.41 6.15
N GLU A 73 -1.04 -1.12 6.96
CA GLU A 73 -0.56 -1.95 8.06
C GLU A 73 -0.43 -3.45 7.78
N LEU A 74 0.32 -3.80 6.75
CA LEU A 74 0.65 -5.20 6.50
C LEU A 74 1.45 -5.77 7.68
N GLY A 75 0.91 -6.74 8.41
CA GLY A 75 1.48 -7.20 9.66
C GLY A 75 1.74 -8.69 9.77
N GLY A 76 0.99 -9.51 9.08
CA GLY A 76 0.99 -10.94 9.24
C GLY A 76 1.31 -11.75 7.99
N LYS A 77 1.64 -13.03 8.18
CA LYS A 77 1.90 -13.97 7.08
C LYS A 77 0.76 -14.02 6.06
N GLU A 78 -0.47 -13.93 6.55
CA GLU A 78 -1.66 -14.01 5.69
C GLU A 78 -1.81 -12.79 4.80
N ASP A 79 -1.47 -11.59 5.31
CA ASP A 79 -1.50 -10.35 4.55
C ASP A 79 -0.51 -10.41 3.38
N PHE A 80 0.73 -10.86 3.67
CA PHE A 80 1.76 -11.00 2.63
C PHE A 80 1.43 -12.09 1.61
N ALA A 81 0.76 -13.17 2.00
CA ALA A 81 0.28 -14.18 1.06
C ALA A 81 -0.80 -13.60 0.11
N ALA A 82 -1.72 -12.79 0.64
CA ALA A 82 -2.74 -12.12 -0.17
C ALA A 82 -2.13 -11.05 -1.10
N VAL A 83 -1.17 -10.28 -0.61
CA VAL A 83 -0.39 -9.33 -1.43
C VAL A 83 0.33 -10.04 -2.57
N LYS A 84 1.01 -11.15 -2.29
CA LYS A 84 1.68 -11.95 -3.33
C LYS A 84 0.69 -12.46 -4.38
N GLN A 85 -0.50 -12.88 -3.97
CA GLN A 85 -1.56 -13.27 -4.90
C GLN A 85 -1.95 -12.09 -5.81
N ALA A 86 -2.11 -10.88 -5.26
CA ALA A 86 -2.43 -9.69 -6.04
C ALA A 86 -1.33 -9.37 -7.09
N LEU A 87 -0.07 -9.45 -6.68
CA LEU A 87 1.07 -9.25 -7.60
C LEU A 87 1.09 -10.31 -8.71
N CYS A 88 0.81 -11.57 -8.40
CA CYS A 88 0.70 -12.65 -9.40
C CYS A 88 -0.48 -12.44 -10.37
N CYS A 89 -1.52 -11.72 -9.98
CA CYS A 89 -2.62 -11.30 -10.85
C CYS A 89 -2.30 -10.08 -11.73
N GLY A 90 -1.07 -9.56 -11.67
CA GLY A 90 -0.65 -8.36 -12.42
C GLY A 90 -1.04 -7.03 -11.79
N CYS A 91 -1.61 -7.05 -10.59
CA CYS A 91 -1.95 -5.85 -9.84
C CYS A 91 -0.68 -5.28 -9.18
N ARG A 92 -0.48 -3.97 -9.22
CA ARG A 92 0.55 -3.29 -8.43
C ARG A 92 0.05 -3.13 -7.00
N VAL A 93 0.95 -3.15 -6.03
CA VAL A 93 0.56 -3.03 -4.61
C VAL A 93 1.25 -1.82 -3.98
N LEU A 94 0.46 -1.03 -3.27
CA LEU A 94 0.88 0.04 -2.37
C LEU A 94 0.54 -0.41 -0.95
N GLY A 95 1.53 -0.71 -0.14
CA GLY A 95 1.33 -1.16 1.24
C GLY A 95 2.10 -0.32 2.24
N THR A 96 1.64 -0.27 3.48
CA THR A 96 2.40 0.29 4.61
C THR A 96 2.72 -0.80 5.63
N VAL A 97 3.84 -0.62 6.31
CA VAL A 97 4.26 -1.44 7.45
C VAL A 97 4.83 -0.52 8.52
N HIS A 98 4.64 -0.88 9.78
CA HIS A 98 5.30 -0.23 10.89
C HIS A 98 6.62 -0.92 11.19
N ALA A 99 7.70 -0.13 11.20
CA ALA A 99 9.03 -0.52 11.65
C ALA A 99 9.74 0.71 12.19
N GLY A 100 10.52 0.56 13.26
CA GLY A 100 11.30 1.65 13.84
C GLY A 100 12.55 1.99 13.04
N CYS A 101 13.06 1.03 12.26
CA CYS A 101 14.20 1.21 11.35
C CYS A 101 14.22 0.12 10.28
N VAL A 102 15.10 0.27 9.29
CA VAL A 102 15.28 -0.72 8.20
C VAL A 102 15.66 -2.09 8.72
N GLN A 103 16.50 -2.18 9.75
CA GLN A 103 16.91 -3.45 10.32
C GLN A 103 15.74 -4.22 10.93
N GLU A 104 14.89 -3.55 11.71
CA GLU A 104 13.67 -4.16 12.28
C GLU A 104 12.74 -4.68 11.16
N LEU A 105 12.66 -3.96 10.04
CA LEU A 105 11.90 -4.40 8.87
C LEU A 105 12.48 -5.70 8.29
N LEU A 106 13.80 -5.79 8.16
CA LEU A 106 14.49 -6.97 7.61
C LEU A 106 14.46 -8.16 8.58
N ASP A 107 14.35 -7.92 9.88
CA ASP A 107 14.23 -8.96 10.89
C ASP A 107 12.84 -9.63 10.91
N LYS A 108 11.84 -9.02 10.27
CA LYS A 108 10.52 -9.63 10.10
C LYS A 108 10.53 -10.64 8.95
N PRO A 109 10.30 -11.95 9.21
CA PRO A 109 10.49 -13.00 8.18
C PRO A 109 9.71 -12.77 6.89
N TYR A 110 8.51 -12.20 7.00
CA TYR A 110 7.65 -11.92 5.84
C TYR A 110 8.19 -10.79 4.96
N LEU A 111 8.73 -9.74 5.58
CA LEU A 111 9.33 -8.61 4.88
C LEU A 111 10.67 -8.99 4.27
N GLN A 112 11.48 -9.74 4.99
CA GLN A 112 12.70 -10.34 4.45
C GLN A 112 12.40 -11.18 3.20
N ALA A 113 11.35 -12.00 3.24
CA ALA A 113 10.92 -12.77 2.07
C ALA A 113 10.48 -11.86 0.90
N CYS A 114 9.83 -10.73 1.16
CA CYS A 114 9.46 -9.76 0.13
C CYS A 114 10.69 -9.15 -0.56
N VAL A 115 11.71 -8.79 0.21
CA VAL A 115 12.97 -8.25 -0.34
C VAL A 115 13.71 -9.34 -1.13
N THR A 116 13.86 -10.53 -0.55
CA THR A 116 14.55 -11.67 -1.22
C THR A 116 13.88 -12.03 -2.54
N GLN A 117 12.54 -12.02 -2.60
CA GLN A 117 11.77 -12.33 -3.80
C GLN A 117 11.54 -11.10 -4.70
N LYS A 118 12.05 -9.92 -4.32
CA LYS A 118 11.87 -8.64 -5.05
C LYS A 118 10.41 -8.33 -5.38
N LEU A 119 9.53 -8.52 -4.40
CA LEU A 119 8.09 -8.35 -4.61
C LEU A 119 7.71 -6.87 -4.79
N PHE A 120 8.47 -5.96 -4.20
CA PHE A 120 8.26 -4.51 -4.32
C PHE A 120 9.42 -3.87 -5.06
N GLY A 121 9.12 -2.99 -6.00
CA GLY A 121 10.13 -2.24 -6.74
C GLY A 121 10.74 -1.09 -5.95
N ARG A 122 10.08 -0.61 -4.91
CA ARG A 122 10.52 0.50 -4.06
C ARG A 122 10.09 0.30 -2.62
N TYR A 123 10.97 0.73 -1.69
CA TYR A 123 10.66 0.87 -0.28
C TYR A 123 10.91 2.31 0.14
N ILE A 124 9.94 2.92 0.81
CA ILE A 124 10.00 4.32 1.24
C ILE A 124 9.97 4.32 2.76
N LEU A 125 11.08 4.66 3.38
CA LEU A 125 11.19 4.84 4.81
C LEU A 125 10.84 6.28 5.16
N ILE A 126 9.86 6.46 6.05
CA ILE A 126 9.45 7.77 6.56
C ILE A 126 9.76 7.79 8.05
N GLU A 127 10.71 8.63 8.43
CA GLU A 127 11.15 8.79 9.81
C GLU A 127 10.76 10.17 10.33
N ARG A 128 10.67 10.28 11.64
CA ARG A 128 10.52 11.56 12.32
C ARG A 128 11.66 11.72 13.30
N ASN A 129 12.43 12.80 13.15
CA ASN A 129 13.53 13.11 14.07
C ASN A 129 12.99 13.66 15.42
N SER A 130 13.88 13.85 16.38
CA SER A 130 13.57 14.38 17.71
C SER A 130 12.95 15.80 17.69
N ARG A 131 13.13 16.54 16.61
CA ARG A 131 12.55 17.87 16.39
C ARG A 131 11.16 17.82 15.71
N GLY A 132 10.67 16.61 15.41
CA GLY A 132 9.38 16.42 14.74
C GLY A 132 9.42 16.58 13.20
N GLU A 133 10.59 16.83 12.61
CA GLU A 133 10.77 16.94 11.17
C GLU A 133 10.73 15.54 10.54
N ARG A 134 10.08 15.43 9.38
CA ARG A 134 10.02 14.18 8.62
C ARG A 134 11.17 14.10 7.63
N SER A 135 11.84 12.97 7.61
CA SER A 135 12.77 12.59 6.57
C SER A 135 12.24 11.42 5.78
N THR A 136 12.58 11.36 4.51
CA THR A 136 12.17 10.28 3.60
C THR A 136 13.41 9.72 2.93
N THR A 137 13.59 8.41 3.01
CA THR A 137 14.66 7.68 2.32
C THR A 137 14.04 6.65 1.39
N ILE A 138 14.52 6.59 0.16
CA ILE A 138 14.01 5.68 -0.88
C ILE A 138 15.06 4.60 -1.14
N TYR A 139 14.58 3.36 -1.17
CA TYR A 139 15.36 2.16 -1.48
C TYR A 139 14.78 1.45 -2.70
N ASP A 140 15.63 0.75 -3.42
CA ASP A 140 15.24 -0.11 -4.54
C ASP A 140 14.70 -1.49 -4.08
N GLU A 141 14.49 -2.39 -5.01
CA GLU A 141 14.02 -3.75 -4.76
C GLU A 141 15.00 -4.63 -3.98
N ARG A 142 16.26 -4.20 -3.83
CA ARG A 142 17.33 -4.88 -3.07
C ARG A 142 17.58 -4.24 -1.71
N MET A 143 16.81 -3.21 -1.37
CA MET A 143 17.05 -2.35 -0.20
C MET A 143 18.37 -1.56 -0.28
N GLU A 144 18.83 -1.27 -1.50
CA GLU A 144 19.93 -0.32 -1.73
C GLU A 144 19.35 1.10 -1.78
N ARG A 145 19.99 2.02 -1.06
CA ARG A 145 19.51 3.41 -0.99
C ARG A 145 19.66 4.10 -2.34
N ILE A 146 18.58 4.71 -2.83
CA ILE A 146 18.56 5.48 -4.08
C ILE A 146 18.62 6.99 -3.79
N CYS A 147 17.89 7.44 -2.77
CA CYS A 147 17.74 8.85 -2.43
C CYS A 147 17.46 9.01 -0.92
#